data_3c2c2d16c21e32f398a23fe60cb3eebd
#
_entry.id   3c2c2d16c21e32f398a23fe60cb3eebd
#
_cell.length_a   1.000
_cell.length_b   1.000
_cell.length_c   1.000
_cell.angle_alpha   90.00
_cell.angle_beta   90.00
_cell.angle_gamma   90.00
#
_symmetry.space_group_name_H-M   'P 1'
#
loop_
_entity.id
_entity.type
_entity.pdbx_description
1 polymer ?
#
loop_
_entity_poly.entity_id
_entity_poly.type
_entity_poly.pdbx_seq_one_letter_code
_entity_poly.pdbx_strand_id
1 'polypeptide(L)'
;MRLPTILLLATLASAPAAAQSPWTIAPPTGIVQLGTFQDSTLTESSAAAASRGQPGVIWTLNDSGNSPWVYAVDTAGHALGTFRVVGASNFDWETLTISPCPAGSCLIIGDTGDNPELRPSVTLYRVPEPKIAASAVGVLTPTAPAESLSIRYPDGPHDVEAIYADSSGDVYFVSKGRSKG
;
A
#
# COMPACT_ATOMS: atom_id res chain seq x y z
N MET A 1 24.80 11.91 -69.55
CA MET A 1 24.18 10.83 -68.77
C MET A 1 24.53 11.08 -67.32
N ARG A 2 23.57 11.62 -66.52
CA ARG A 2 23.79 11.95 -65.09
C ARG A 2 23.10 10.87 -64.25
N LEU A 3 23.89 10.20 -63.43
CA LEU A 3 23.40 9.21 -62.44
C LEU A 3 22.73 9.92 -61.28
N PRO A 4 21.58 9.46 -60.77
CA PRO A 4 20.97 10.04 -59.57
C PRO A 4 21.68 9.55 -58.32
N THR A 5 22.01 10.50 -57.43
CA THR A 5 22.52 10.23 -56.09
C THR A 5 21.37 9.76 -55.20
N ILE A 6 21.41 8.50 -54.75
CA ILE A 6 20.46 7.95 -53.77
C ILE A 6 20.93 8.35 -52.40
N LEU A 7 20.15 9.21 -51.73
CA LEU A 7 20.34 9.60 -50.33
C LEU A 7 19.68 8.54 -49.43
N LEU A 8 20.49 7.72 -48.76
CA LEU A 8 20.01 6.73 -47.80
C LEU A 8 19.76 7.43 -46.44
N LEU A 9 18.48 7.69 -46.08
CA LEU A 9 18.12 8.16 -44.75
C LEU A 9 18.13 6.96 -43.80
N ALA A 10 19.16 6.90 -42.93
CA ALA A 10 19.18 5.98 -41.83
C ALA A 10 18.31 6.55 -40.67
N THR A 11 17.14 5.96 -40.42
CA THR A 11 16.34 6.24 -39.25
C THR A 11 16.99 5.54 -38.04
N LEU A 12 17.59 6.32 -37.14
CA LEU A 12 18.02 5.85 -35.85
C LEU A 12 16.75 5.58 -35.00
N ALA A 13 16.39 4.33 -34.88
CA ALA A 13 15.40 3.92 -33.87
C ALA A 13 16.01 4.11 -32.47
N SER A 14 15.53 5.11 -31.72
CA SER A 14 15.84 5.25 -30.31
C SER A 14 15.26 4.06 -29.55
N ALA A 15 16.10 3.22 -28.97
CA ALA A 15 15.68 2.20 -28.03
C ALA A 15 14.97 2.89 -26.83
N PRO A 16 13.87 2.33 -26.32
CA PRO A 16 13.25 2.88 -25.12
C PRO A 16 14.28 2.84 -23.98
N ALA A 17 14.43 3.96 -23.28
CA ALA A 17 15.23 4.02 -22.07
C ALA A 17 14.70 2.96 -21.10
N ALA A 18 15.54 1.99 -20.73
CA ALA A 18 15.21 1.05 -19.68
C ALA A 18 14.89 1.87 -18.43
N ALA A 19 13.68 1.68 -17.88
CA ALA A 19 13.28 2.28 -16.61
C ALA A 19 14.34 1.89 -15.58
N GLN A 20 15.07 2.88 -15.07
CA GLN A 20 16.07 2.65 -14.03
C GLN A 20 15.32 2.17 -12.79
N SER A 21 15.77 1.06 -12.20
CA SER A 21 15.27 0.60 -10.91
C SER A 21 15.39 1.74 -9.89
N PRO A 22 14.34 2.04 -9.11
CA PRO A 22 14.39 3.07 -8.08
C PRO A 22 15.39 2.77 -6.96
N TRP A 23 15.95 1.57 -6.92
CA TRP A 23 16.93 1.16 -5.92
C TRP A 23 18.34 1.61 -6.33
N THR A 24 18.82 2.66 -5.68
CA THR A 24 20.22 3.11 -5.79
C THR A 24 21.19 2.32 -4.90
N ILE A 25 20.67 1.47 -4.02
CA ILE A 25 21.43 0.60 -3.12
C ILE A 25 21.09 -0.84 -3.46
N ALA A 26 22.11 -1.69 -3.66
CA ALA A 26 21.88 -3.11 -3.84
C ALA A 26 21.15 -3.68 -2.62
N PRO A 27 20.06 -4.46 -2.81
CA PRO A 27 19.34 -5.03 -1.69
C PRO A 27 20.27 -5.90 -0.83
N PRO A 28 20.07 -5.94 0.50
CA PRO A 28 20.85 -6.82 1.37
C PRO A 28 20.85 -8.26 0.87
N THR A 29 21.93 -9.00 1.11
CA THR A 29 22.03 -10.41 0.74
C THR A 29 20.84 -11.20 1.32
N GLY A 30 20.09 -11.90 0.45
CA GLY A 30 18.91 -12.69 0.84
C GLY A 30 17.57 -12.00 0.55
N ILE A 31 17.55 -10.75 0.06
CA ILE A 31 16.34 -10.09 -0.45
C ILE A 31 16.26 -10.31 -1.96
N VAL A 32 15.10 -10.78 -2.42
CA VAL A 32 14.79 -10.99 -3.83
C VAL A 32 13.62 -10.10 -4.22
N GLN A 33 13.80 -9.25 -5.23
CA GLN A 33 12.70 -8.51 -5.83
C GLN A 33 11.86 -9.48 -6.68
N LEU A 34 10.58 -9.66 -6.33
CA LEU A 34 9.66 -10.54 -7.05
C LEU A 34 8.90 -9.82 -8.16
N GLY A 35 8.70 -8.50 -8.03
CA GLY A 35 7.96 -7.71 -8.98
C GLY A 35 7.94 -6.22 -8.66
N THR A 36 7.08 -5.49 -9.36
CA THR A 36 6.82 -4.07 -9.13
C THR A 36 5.32 -3.85 -9.23
N PHE A 37 4.76 -3.00 -8.38
CA PHE A 37 3.34 -2.65 -8.45
C PHE A 37 3.01 -2.04 -9.81
N GLN A 38 1.95 -2.55 -10.44
CA GLN A 38 1.54 -2.16 -11.79
C GLN A 38 0.35 -1.19 -11.79
N ASP A 39 -0.33 -1.00 -10.67
CA ASP A 39 -1.41 -0.02 -10.54
C ASP A 39 -0.80 1.39 -10.45
N SER A 40 -1.07 2.22 -11.46
CA SER A 40 -0.54 3.59 -11.55
C SER A 40 -1.09 4.54 -10.49
N THR A 41 -2.15 4.16 -9.78
CA THR A 41 -2.73 4.93 -8.67
C THR A 41 -2.13 4.57 -7.32
N LEU A 42 -1.34 3.47 -7.26
CA LEU A 42 -0.55 3.08 -6.09
C LEU A 42 0.84 3.72 -6.21
N THR A 43 0.97 4.95 -5.73
CA THR A 43 2.16 5.79 -5.91
C THR A 43 3.06 5.85 -4.68
N GLU A 44 2.50 5.67 -3.48
CA GLU A 44 3.16 5.88 -2.19
C GLU A 44 2.76 4.78 -1.21
N SER A 45 3.11 3.52 -1.55
CA SER A 45 2.79 2.38 -0.68
C SER A 45 3.50 2.51 0.67
N SER A 46 2.74 2.79 1.74
CA SER A 46 3.27 2.95 3.10
C SER A 46 3.11 1.69 3.96
N ALA A 47 2.22 0.77 3.60
CA ALA A 47 2.04 -0.48 4.34
C ALA A 47 1.72 -1.66 3.44
N ALA A 48 2.00 -2.88 3.93
CA ALA A 48 1.60 -4.12 3.26
C ALA A 48 1.24 -5.22 4.26
N ALA A 49 0.21 -6.00 3.93
CA ALA A 49 -0.21 -7.16 4.72
C ALA A 49 -0.65 -8.32 3.81
N ALA A 50 -0.09 -9.50 4.04
CA ALA A 50 -0.52 -10.70 3.31
C ALA A 50 -1.88 -11.19 3.82
N SER A 51 -2.81 -11.47 2.90
CA SER A 51 -4.10 -12.08 3.24
C SER A 51 -3.89 -13.44 3.90
N ARG A 52 -4.62 -13.69 5.00
CA ARG A 52 -4.66 -15.02 5.62
C ARG A 52 -5.72 -15.93 5.01
N GLY A 53 -6.75 -15.37 4.41
CA GLY A 53 -7.89 -16.08 3.84
C GLY A 53 -7.86 -16.25 2.33
N GLN A 54 -6.99 -15.52 1.62
CA GLN A 54 -6.87 -15.51 0.16
C GLN A 54 -5.39 -15.66 -0.23
N PRO A 55 -4.90 -16.90 -0.41
CA PRO A 55 -3.48 -17.15 -0.71
C PRO A 55 -2.99 -16.37 -1.94
N GLY A 56 -1.82 -15.75 -1.84
CA GLY A 56 -1.22 -14.97 -2.92
C GLY A 56 -1.70 -13.52 -3.00
N VAL A 57 -2.67 -13.11 -2.17
CA VAL A 57 -3.12 -11.72 -2.09
C VAL A 57 -2.30 -10.95 -1.06
N ILE A 58 -1.78 -9.80 -1.46
CA ILE A 58 -1.14 -8.80 -0.62
C ILE A 58 -2.00 -7.54 -0.67
N TRP A 59 -2.38 -7.04 0.50
CA TRP A 59 -3.04 -5.76 0.65
C TRP A 59 -2.01 -4.66 0.88
N THR A 60 -2.24 -3.49 0.28
CA THR A 60 -1.43 -2.30 0.48
C THR A 60 -2.31 -1.06 0.40
N LEU A 61 -1.75 0.09 0.73
CA LEU A 61 -2.43 1.39 0.71
C LEU A 61 -1.43 2.49 0.38
N ASN A 62 -1.94 3.64 -0.02
CA ASN A 62 -1.12 4.84 -0.17
C ASN A 62 -1.10 5.65 1.13
N ASP A 63 0.00 6.35 1.32
CA ASP A 63 0.27 7.34 2.35
C ASP A 63 -0.72 8.53 2.35
N SER A 64 -0.44 9.53 3.17
CA SER A 64 -1.20 10.76 3.38
C SER A 64 -1.57 11.52 2.11
N GLY A 65 -2.70 12.23 2.15
CA GLY A 65 -3.17 13.05 1.03
C GLY A 65 -3.77 12.26 -0.14
N ASN A 66 -3.73 10.96 -0.10
CA ASN A 66 -4.33 10.08 -1.09
C ASN A 66 -5.80 9.72 -0.75
N SER A 67 -6.51 9.16 -1.71
CA SER A 67 -7.88 8.65 -1.48
C SER A 67 -7.87 7.47 -0.49
N PRO A 68 -8.95 7.27 0.30
CA PRO A 68 -9.04 6.18 1.27
C PRO A 68 -9.28 4.83 0.58
N TRP A 69 -8.27 4.36 -0.15
CA TRP A 69 -8.32 3.12 -0.91
C TRP A 69 -7.32 2.11 -0.41
N VAL A 70 -7.70 0.84 -0.47
CA VAL A 70 -6.80 -0.30 -0.31
C VAL A 70 -6.69 -1.05 -1.62
N TYR A 71 -5.51 -1.54 -1.90
CA TYR A 71 -5.16 -2.23 -3.13
C TYR A 71 -4.86 -3.68 -2.82
N ALA A 72 -5.42 -4.57 -3.61
CA ALA A 72 -5.04 -5.97 -3.62
C ALA A 72 -4.08 -6.21 -4.79
N VAL A 73 -2.94 -6.81 -4.51
CA VAL A 73 -1.95 -7.19 -5.51
C VAL A 73 -1.50 -8.63 -5.30
N ASP A 74 -0.95 -9.26 -6.34
CA ASP A 74 -0.26 -10.54 -6.19
C ASP A 74 1.22 -10.35 -5.80
N THR A 75 1.94 -11.44 -5.62
CA THR A 75 3.35 -11.44 -5.26
C THR A 75 4.27 -10.90 -6.37
N ALA A 76 3.80 -10.77 -7.60
CA ALA A 76 4.51 -10.15 -8.70
C ALA A 76 4.17 -8.67 -8.90
N GLY A 77 3.23 -8.13 -8.10
CA GLY A 77 2.77 -6.75 -8.15
C GLY A 77 1.65 -6.48 -9.14
N HIS A 78 1.04 -7.52 -9.73
CA HIS A 78 -0.13 -7.33 -10.59
C HIS A 78 -1.34 -6.89 -9.74
N ALA A 79 -2.13 -5.95 -10.26
CA ALA A 79 -3.34 -5.51 -9.62
C ALA A 79 -4.40 -6.62 -9.62
N LEU A 80 -4.97 -6.91 -8.46
CA LEU A 80 -6.08 -7.84 -8.28
C LEU A 80 -7.41 -7.11 -7.99
N GLY A 81 -7.35 -5.86 -7.52
CA GLY A 81 -8.50 -5.00 -7.28
C GLY A 81 -8.16 -3.79 -6.43
N THR A 82 -8.99 -2.74 -6.56
CA THR A 82 -8.89 -1.51 -5.79
C THR A 82 -10.20 -1.27 -5.06
N PHE A 83 -10.13 -1.00 -3.77
CA PHE A 83 -11.32 -0.92 -2.91
C PHE A 83 -11.34 0.41 -2.15
N ARG A 84 -12.45 1.16 -2.30
CA ARG A 84 -12.70 2.35 -1.51
C ARG A 84 -13.23 1.94 -0.13
N VAL A 85 -12.54 2.31 0.92
CA VAL A 85 -12.94 2.05 2.30
C VAL A 85 -14.08 2.98 2.68
N VAL A 86 -15.29 2.41 2.77
CA VAL A 86 -16.51 3.19 3.02
C VAL A 86 -16.53 3.71 4.46
N GLY A 87 -16.71 5.02 4.61
CA GLY A 87 -16.73 5.68 5.92
C GLY A 87 -15.35 6.08 6.46
N ALA A 88 -14.28 5.81 5.70
CA ALA A 88 -12.93 6.25 6.06
C ALA A 88 -12.53 7.54 5.31
N SER A 89 -11.57 8.24 5.91
CA SER A 89 -10.76 9.29 5.28
C SER A 89 -9.29 8.91 5.43
N ASN A 90 -8.45 9.36 4.50
CA ASN A 90 -7.00 9.23 4.62
C ASN A 90 -6.44 10.61 4.99
N PHE A 91 -6.09 10.77 6.27
CA PHE A 91 -5.35 11.94 6.74
C PHE A 91 -3.85 11.65 6.71
N ASP A 92 -3.44 10.51 7.29
CA ASP A 92 -2.05 10.06 7.36
C ASP A 92 -2.00 8.53 7.55
N TRP A 93 -2.35 7.80 6.48
CA TRP A 93 -2.40 6.34 6.51
C TRP A 93 -1.00 5.75 6.39
N GLU A 94 -0.52 5.13 7.46
CA GLU A 94 0.82 4.55 7.55
C GLU A 94 0.81 3.05 7.77
N THR A 95 -0.32 2.49 8.22
CA THR A 95 -0.29 1.15 8.76
C THR A 95 -1.42 0.27 8.25
N LEU A 96 -1.12 -1.03 8.07
CA LEU A 96 -2.11 -2.03 7.65
C LEU A 96 -1.75 -3.39 8.26
N THR A 97 -2.75 -4.08 8.79
CA THR A 97 -2.60 -5.47 9.21
C THR A 97 -3.88 -6.28 8.98
N ILE A 98 -3.76 -7.60 9.09
CA ILE A 98 -4.89 -8.52 9.04
C ILE A 98 -5.16 -9.04 10.45
N SER A 99 -6.42 -8.93 10.89
CA SER A 99 -6.87 -9.40 12.21
C SER A 99 -8.01 -10.41 12.08
N PRO A 100 -8.11 -11.39 12.98
CA PRO A 100 -9.34 -12.17 13.12
C PRO A 100 -10.52 -11.26 13.44
N CYS A 101 -11.70 -11.58 12.90
CA CYS A 101 -12.95 -10.89 13.23
C CYS A 101 -14.14 -11.81 12.97
N PRO A 102 -15.39 -11.44 13.38
CA PRO A 102 -16.57 -12.27 13.14
C PRO A 102 -16.83 -12.64 11.68
N ALA A 103 -16.35 -11.83 10.74
CA ALA A 103 -16.41 -12.12 9.30
C ALA A 103 -15.30 -13.09 8.83
N GLY A 104 -14.48 -13.61 9.75
CA GLY A 104 -13.33 -14.48 9.51
C GLY A 104 -12.02 -13.70 9.48
N SER A 105 -11.89 -12.70 8.61
CA SER A 105 -10.69 -11.87 8.43
C SER A 105 -11.10 -10.42 8.18
N CYS A 106 -10.41 -9.50 8.84
CA CYS A 106 -10.59 -8.05 8.66
C CYS A 106 -9.26 -7.37 8.35
N LEU A 107 -9.31 -6.35 7.51
CA LEU A 107 -8.26 -5.35 7.40
C LEU A 107 -8.38 -4.39 8.59
N ILE A 108 -7.26 -4.08 9.21
CA ILE A 108 -7.09 -2.98 10.15
C ILE A 108 -6.17 -1.97 9.49
N ILE A 109 -6.70 -0.80 9.19
CA ILE A 109 -6.02 0.29 8.52
C ILE A 109 -5.78 1.38 9.54
N GLY A 110 -4.56 1.84 9.69
CA GLY A 110 -4.23 2.90 10.64
C GLY A 110 -3.97 4.23 9.95
N ASP A 111 -4.77 5.20 10.33
CA ASP A 111 -4.54 6.62 10.13
C ASP A 111 -3.75 7.10 11.36
N THR A 112 -2.44 6.74 11.36
CA THR A 112 -1.59 6.74 12.56
C THR A 112 -0.36 7.62 12.43
N GLY A 113 -0.08 8.15 11.24
CA GLY A 113 1.02 9.08 11.03
C GLY A 113 0.83 10.39 11.80
N ASP A 114 1.90 10.85 12.41
CA ASP A 114 1.95 12.08 13.19
C ASP A 114 3.40 12.55 13.34
N ASN A 115 4.06 12.82 12.25
CA ASN A 115 5.47 13.26 12.22
C ASN A 115 5.80 14.36 13.26
N PRO A 116 4.92 15.36 13.53
CA PRO A 116 5.17 16.34 14.58
C PRO A 116 4.82 15.85 16.01
N GLU A 117 4.20 14.67 16.15
CA GLU A 117 3.65 14.12 17.40
C GLU A 117 2.75 15.12 18.15
N LEU A 118 1.71 15.58 17.46
CA LEU A 118 0.76 16.57 17.98
C LEU A 118 -0.68 16.07 17.98
N ARG A 119 -0.98 14.96 17.34
CA ARG A 119 -2.34 14.41 17.27
C ARG A 119 -2.77 13.85 18.62
N PRO A 120 -3.84 14.37 19.26
CA PRO A 120 -4.30 13.88 20.56
C PRO A 120 -4.94 12.49 20.46
N SER A 121 -5.30 12.06 19.25
CA SER A 121 -5.79 10.73 18.93
C SER A 121 -5.55 10.41 17.46
N VAL A 122 -5.37 9.14 17.17
CA VAL A 122 -5.28 8.55 15.82
C VAL A 122 -6.48 7.66 15.58
N THR A 123 -6.66 7.16 14.35
CA THR A 123 -7.82 6.35 14.01
C THR A 123 -7.41 5.02 13.41
N LEU A 124 -8.03 3.93 13.89
CA LEU A 124 -8.02 2.66 13.17
C LEU A 124 -9.36 2.46 12.47
N TYR A 125 -9.32 2.03 11.22
CA TYR A 125 -10.49 1.58 10.48
C TYR A 125 -10.46 0.06 10.37
N ARG A 126 -11.51 -0.59 10.88
CA ARG A 126 -11.70 -2.04 10.75
C ARG A 126 -12.75 -2.33 9.70
N VAL A 127 -12.42 -3.15 8.71
CA VAL A 127 -13.34 -3.54 7.65
C VAL A 127 -13.19 -5.04 7.34
N PRO A 128 -14.29 -5.79 7.12
CA PRO A 128 -14.18 -7.16 6.62
C PRO A 128 -13.28 -7.21 5.39
N GLU A 129 -12.36 -8.16 5.34
CA GLU A 129 -11.43 -8.33 4.21
C GLU A 129 -12.23 -8.54 2.92
N PRO A 130 -12.10 -7.65 1.91
CA PRO A 130 -12.83 -7.80 0.66
C PRO A 130 -12.45 -9.10 -0.07
N LYS A 131 -13.42 -9.75 -0.69
CA LYS A 131 -13.16 -10.92 -1.54
C LYS A 131 -12.76 -10.46 -2.93
N ILE A 132 -11.67 -11.03 -3.42
CA ILE A 132 -11.17 -10.74 -4.76
C ILE A 132 -12.00 -11.52 -5.78
N ALA A 133 -12.64 -10.80 -6.69
CA ALA A 133 -13.33 -11.36 -7.85
C ALA A 133 -12.48 -11.11 -9.10
N ALA A 134 -12.52 -12.03 -10.08
CA ALA A 134 -11.79 -11.86 -11.34
C ALA A 134 -12.16 -10.57 -12.11
N SER A 135 -13.37 -10.01 -11.87
CA SER A 135 -13.83 -8.76 -12.44
C SER A 135 -13.44 -7.50 -11.66
N ALA A 136 -12.67 -7.62 -10.58
CA ALA A 136 -12.31 -6.48 -9.72
C ALA A 136 -11.18 -5.62 -10.28
N VAL A 137 -10.40 -6.14 -11.23
CA VAL A 137 -9.28 -5.41 -11.84
C VAL A 137 -9.80 -4.21 -12.65
N GLY A 138 -9.26 -3.03 -12.38
CA GLY A 138 -9.63 -1.78 -13.05
C GLY A 138 -10.99 -1.20 -12.62
N VAL A 139 -11.63 -1.75 -11.60
CA VAL A 139 -12.89 -1.26 -11.04
C VAL A 139 -12.71 -0.88 -9.58
N LEU A 140 -13.02 0.38 -9.24
CA LEU A 140 -13.07 0.81 -7.85
C LEU A 140 -14.32 0.25 -7.16
N THR A 141 -14.12 -0.72 -6.27
CA THR A 141 -15.20 -1.40 -5.56
C THR A 141 -15.35 -0.84 -4.14
N PRO A 142 -16.57 -0.51 -3.65
CA PRO A 142 -16.73 -0.13 -2.26
C PRO A 142 -16.58 -1.35 -1.33
N THR A 143 -15.94 -1.16 -0.18
CA THR A 143 -15.96 -2.15 0.91
C THR A 143 -17.31 -2.16 1.64
N ALA A 144 -17.52 -3.10 2.55
CA ALA A 144 -18.47 -2.89 3.63
C ALA A 144 -18.09 -1.60 4.42
N PRO A 145 -19.06 -0.96 5.12
CA PRO A 145 -18.75 0.18 5.96
C PRO A 145 -17.67 -0.16 6.99
N ALA A 146 -16.67 0.69 7.13
CA ALA A 146 -15.62 0.53 8.12
C ALA A 146 -16.12 0.94 9.50
N GLU A 147 -15.72 0.19 10.52
CA GLU A 147 -15.79 0.61 11.91
C GLU A 147 -14.60 1.53 12.19
N SER A 148 -14.87 2.70 12.74
CA SER A 148 -13.85 3.68 13.11
C SER A 148 -13.58 3.62 14.61
N LEU A 149 -12.33 3.39 14.99
CA LEU A 149 -11.85 3.28 16.38
C LEU A 149 -10.88 4.41 16.66
N SER A 150 -11.25 5.32 17.58
CA SER A 150 -10.34 6.38 18.01
C SER A 150 -9.39 5.85 19.09
N ILE A 151 -8.10 6.01 18.88
CA ILE A 151 -7.03 5.53 19.76
C ILE A 151 -6.31 6.72 20.36
N ARG A 152 -6.04 6.64 21.67
CA ARG A 152 -5.17 7.58 22.39
C ARG A 152 -4.04 6.81 23.05
N TYR A 153 -2.83 7.30 22.89
CA TYR A 153 -1.68 6.73 23.58
C TYR A 153 -1.64 7.29 25.02
N PRO A 154 -1.37 6.45 26.04
CA PRO A 154 -1.44 6.87 27.44
C PRO A 154 -0.34 7.85 27.84
N ASP A 155 0.76 7.87 27.12
CA ASP A 155 1.97 8.64 27.35
C ASP A 155 2.17 9.84 26.40
N GLY A 156 1.15 10.15 25.60
CA GLY A 156 1.14 11.28 24.67
C GLY A 156 1.17 10.86 23.18
N PRO A 157 1.18 11.83 22.25
CA PRO A 157 1.19 11.57 20.83
C PRO A 157 2.45 10.81 20.37
N HIS A 158 2.27 9.91 19.40
CA HIS A 158 3.33 9.15 18.76
C HIS A 158 3.09 9.07 17.26
N ASP A 159 4.17 9.15 16.51
CA ASP A 159 4.21 8.81 15.09
C ASP A 159 4.35 7.28 14.95
N VAL A 160 3.27 6.62 14.49
CA VAL A 160 3.21 5.15 14.40
C VAL A 160 3.26 4.71 12.95
N GLU A 161 4.30 3.99 12.61
CA GLU A 161 4.68 3.57 11.26
C GLU A 161 4.35 2.09 10.95
N ALA A 162 4.01 1.30 11.97
CA ALA A 162 3.58 -0.08 11.76
C ALA A 162 2.62 -0.55 12.84
N ILE A 163 1.71 -1.44 12.46
CA ILE A 163 0.87 -2.21 13.38
C ILE A 163 0.94 -3.70 13.03
N TYR A 164 0.73 -4.55 14.00
CA TYR A 164 0.42 -5.95 13.76
C TYR A 164 -0.70 -6.44 14.68
N ALA A 165 -1.44 -7.43 14.23
CA ALA A 165 -2.47 -8.08 15.04
C ALA A 165 -2.08 -9.53 15.31
N ASP A 166 -2.25 -9.96 16.56
CA ASP A 166 -2.05 -11.36 16.93
C ASP A 166 -3.28 -12.23 16.63
N SER A 167 -3.21 -13.51 17.01
CA SER A 167 -4.31 -14.46 16.78
C SER A 167 -5.53 -14.21 17.67
N SER A 168 -5.38 -13.44 18.75
CA SER A 168 -6.48 -13.04 19.66
C SER A 168 -7.22 -11.82 19.11
N GLY A 169 -6.61 -11.10 18.17
CA GLY A 169 -7.13 -9.85 17.61
C GLY A 169 -6.61 -8.61 18.34
N ASP A 170 -5.67 -8.76 19.26
CA ASP A 170 -4.99 -7.64 19.90
C ASP A 170 -4.09 -6.94 18.86
N VAL A 171 -4.12 -5.60 18.84
CA VAL A 171 -3.35 -4.78 17.90
C VAL A 171 -2.20 -4.10 18.64
N TYR A 172 -1.01 -4.30 18.13
CA TYR A 172 0.22 -3.73 18.64
C TYR A 172 0.71 -2.61 17.73
N PHE A 173 1.16 -1.52 18.32
CA PHE A 173 1.64 -0.33 17.62
C PHE A 173 3.15 -0.25 17.74
N VAL A 174 3.81 0.08 16.63
CA VAL A 174 5.26 0.33 16.56
C VAL A 174 5.48 1.78 16.18
N SER A 175 5.88 2.59 17.16
CA SER A 175 6.17 4.00 16.94
C SER A 175 7.55 4.19 16.34
N LYS A 176 7.69 5.22 15.54
CA LYS A 176 8.98 5.72 15.05
C LYS A 176 9.79 6.25 16.25
N GLY A 177 10.96 5.67 16.50
CA GLY A 177 11.84 6.15 17.56
C GLY A 177 12.35 7.54 17.22
N ARG A 178 12.17 8.51 18.12
CA ARG A 178 12.90 9.77 18.00
C ARG A 178 14.39 9.50 18.27
N SER A 179 15.26 9.76 17.30
CA SER A 179 16.67 9.94 17.60
C SER A 179 16.78 11.17 18.52
N LYS A 180 17.03 10.95 19.80
CA LYS A 180 17.48 12.04 20.67
C LYS A 180 18.84 12.48 20.10
N GLY A 181 18.82 13.62 19.38
CA GLY A 181 20.02 14.30 18.94
C GLY A 181 20.88 14.79 20.12
#